data_e32640a3585da88e30b6317775304fa3
#
_entry.id   e32640a3585da88e30b6317775304fa3
#
_cell.length_a   1.000
_cell.length_b   1.000
_cell.length_c   1.000
_cell.angle_alpha   90.00
_cell.angle_beta   90.00
_cell.angle_gamma   90.00
#
_symmetry.space_group_name_H-M   'P 1'
#
loop_
_entity.id
_entity.type
_entity.pdbx_description
1 polymer ?
#
loop_
_entity_poly.entity_id
_entity_poly.type
_entity_poly.pdbx_seq_one_letter_code
_entity_poly.pdbx_strand_id
1 'polypeptide(L)'
;MKRNPEFLLRDVAGTLVVVPVGSAVREFSGMMMLNATGAYLWELLENEQTIESLTAALVERYEIGAEEAQADVSAFLEKLKPTGAVIL
;
A
#
# COMPACT_ATOMS: atom_id res chain seq x y z
N MET A 1 -10.75 -0.30 -4.67
CA MET A 1 -9.40 -0.86 -4.94
C MET A 1 -9.00 -1.87 -3.88
N LYS A 2 -8.20 -2.82 -4.26
CA LYS A 2 -7.67 -3.88 -3.38
C LYS A 2 -6.22 -4.14 -3.73
N ARG A 3 -5.48 -4.73 -2.80
CA ARG A 3 -4.13 -5.18 -3.11
C ARG A 3 -4.18 -6.42 -4.01
N ASN A 4 -3.17 -6.52 -4.87
CA ASN A 4 -3.04 -7.68 -5.78
C ASN A 4 -2.49 -8.86 -4.98
N PRO A 5 -3.16 -10.03 -4.96
CA PRO A 5 -2.68 -11.19 -4.20
C PRO A 5 -1.35 -11.75 -4.68
N GLU A 6 -0.89 -11.33 -5.86
CA GLU A 6 0.44 -11.72 -6.35
C GLU A 6 1.55 -10.80 -5.87
N PHE A 7 1.25 -9.93 -4.89
CA PHE A 7 2.24 -9.11 -4.19
C PHE A 7 2.10 -9.36 -2.70
N LEU A 8 3.22 -9.55 -2.03
CA LEU A 8 3.24 -9.86 -0.60
C LEU A 8 4.07 -8.84 0.16
N LEU A 9 3.64 -8.54 1.38
CA LEU A 9 4.42 -7.72 2.31
C LEU A 9 5.38 -8.63 3.06
N ARG A 10 6.65 -8.24 3.09
CA ARG A 10 7.69 -8.99 3.80
C ARG A 10 8.47 -8.06 4.70
N ASP A 11 8.94 -8.60 5.81
CA ASP A 11 9.88 -7.91 6.69
C ASP A 11 11.27 -8.48 6.42
N VAL A 12 12.16 -7.66 5.88
CA VAL A 12 13.53 -8.07 5.56
C VAL A 12 14.47 -7.25 6.44
N ALA A 13 14.96 -7.88 7.50
CA ALA A 13 15.88 -7.24 8.45
C ALA A 13 15.33 -5.93 9.02
N GLY A 14 14.03 -5.91 9.35
CA GLY A 14 13.38 -4.73 9.91
C GLY A 14 12.85 -3.74 8.88
N THR A 15 13.08 -4.00 7.59
CA THR A 15 12.55 -3.16 6.52
C THR A 15 11.31 -3.83 5.91
N LEU A 16 10.20 -3.12 5.87
CA LEU A 16 8.97 -3.63 5.27
C LEU A 16 9.01 -3.41 3.76
N VAL A 17 8.85 -4.49 3.00
CA VAL A 17 8.90 -4.43 1.54
C VAL A 17 7.73 -5.19 0.93
N VAL A 18 7.23 -4.68 -0.20
CA VAL A 18 6.23 -5.37 -1.01
C VAL A 18 6.97 -6.00 -2.19
N VAL A 19 6.80 -7.31 -2.37
CA VAL A 19 7.48 -8.04 -3.42
C VAL A 19 6.49 -8.80 -4.29
N PRO A 20 6.74 -8.88 -5.60
CA PRO A 20 5.90 -9.67 -6.49
C PRO A 20 6.19 -11.16 -6.32
N VAL A 21 5.17 -11.99 -6.51
CA VAL A 21 5.30 -13.44 -6.54
C VAL A 21 4.50 -13.96 -7.74
N GLY A 22 4.74 -15.22 -8.12
CA GLY A 22 4.01 -15.82 -9.23
C GLY A 22 4.23 -15.08 -10.54
N SER A 23 3.16 -14.86 -11.29
CA SER A 23 3.25 -14.22 -12.60
C SER A 23 3.62 -12.74 -12.54
N ALA A 24 3.40 -12.08 -11.39
CA ALA A 24 3.73 -10.67 -11.23
C ALA A 24 5.24 -10.40 -11.33
N VAL A 25 6.07 -11.40 -11.05
CA VAL A 25 7.54 -11.28 -11.18
C VAL A 25 7.94 -10.94 -12.61
N ARG A 26 7.18 -11.37 -13.61
CA ARG A 26 7.47 -11.10 -15.02
C ARG A 26 7.25 -9.64 -15.40
N GLU A 27 6.32 -8.99 -14.73
CA GLU A 27 5.94 -7.61 -15.04
C GLU A 27 6.68 -6.61 -14.17
N PHE A 28 7.05 -7.02 -12.96
CA PHE A 28 7.75 -6.18 -12.02
C PHE A 28 8.73 -7.04 -11.22
N SER A 29 10.01 -6.80 -11.38
CA SER A 29 11.07 -7.63 -10.78
C SER A 29 11.80 -6.94 -9.63
N GLY A 30 11.21 -5.92 -9.03
CA GLY A 30 11.82 -5.21 -7.92
C GLY A 30 11.09 -5.45 -6.62
N MET A 31 11.39 -4.61 -5.64
CA MET A 31 10.67 -4.56 -4.38
C MET A 31 10.42 -3.10 -4.03
N MET A 32 9.36 -2.86 -3.27
CA MET A 32 9.00 -1.51 -2.85
C MET A 32 9.07 -1.44 -1.33
N MET A 33 9.84 -0.48 -0.81
CA MET A 33 9.90 -0.27 0.62
C MET A 33 8.69 0.52 1.08
N LEU A 34 8.12 0.13 2.22
CA LEU A 34 7.02 0.84 2.85
C LEU A 34 7.43 1.29 4.25
N ASN A 35 6.96 2.47 4.63
CA ASN A 35 7.03 2.89 6.02
C ASN A 35 5.84 2.28 6.79
N ALA A 36 5.75 2.57 8.09
CA ALA A 36 4.67 2.02 8.92
C ALA A 36 3.29 2.42 8.41
N THR A 37 3.12 3.66 7.96
CA THR A 37 1.86 4.15 7.41
C THR A 37 1.49 3.38 6.15
N GLY A 38 2.45 3.19 5.24
CA GLY A 38 2.23 2.42 4.02
C GLY A 38 1.88 0.97 4.30
N ALA A 39 2.54 0.36 5.28
CA ALA A 39 2.23 -1.01 5.67
C ALA A 39 0.80 -1.14 6.21
N TYR A 40 0.35 -0.15 6.99
CA TYR A 40 -1.01 -0.13 7.50
C TYR A 40 -2.03 -0.03 6.35
N LEU A 41 -1.77 0.85 5.38
CA LEU A 41 -2.64 0.97 4.20
C LEU A 41 -2.66 -0.32 3.41
N TRP A 42 -1.52 -0.98 3.29
CA TRP A 42 -1.43 -2.28 2.61
C TRP A 42 -2.32 -3.32 3.27
N GLU A 43 -2.32 -3.39 4.60
CA GLU A 43 -3.19 -4.30 5.34
C GLU A 43 -4.66 -4.02 5.10
N LEU A 44 -5.05 -2.74 5.09
CA LEU A 44 -6.44 -2.35 4.83
C LEU A 44 -6.91 -2.79 3.44
N LEU A 45 -6.01 -2.84 2.48
CA LEU A 45 -6.31 -3.20 1.09
C LEU A 45 -6.55 -4.70 0.89
N GLU A 46 -6.53 -5.49 1.94
CA GLU A 46 -7.02 -6.86 1.90
C GLU A 46 -8.49 -6.87 1.52
N ASN A 47 -9.22 -5.84 1.91
CA ASN A 47 -10.62 -5.65 1.55
C ASN A 47 -10.76 -4.47 0.60
N GLU A 48 -11.89 -4.38 -0.08
CA GLU A 48 -12.15 -3.27 -0.99
C GLU A 48 -12.14 -1.94 -0.24
N GLN A 49 -11.38 -0.98 -0.73
CA GLN A 49 -11.23 0.33 -0.12
C GLN A 49 -11.39 1.44 -1.16
N THR A 50 -11.72 2.63 -0.69
CA THR A 50 -11.72 3.86 -1.49
C THR A 50 -10.64 4.78 -0.95
N ILE A 51 -10.32 5.86 -1.69
CA ILE A 51 -9.40 6.87 -1.18
C ILE A 51 -9.95 7.46 0.11
N GLU A 52 -11.26 7.70 0.16
CA GLU A 52 -11.93 8.24 1.33
C GLU A 52 -11.84 7.32 2.54
N SER A 53 -12.03 6.01 2.35
CA SER A 53 -11.97 5.07 3.46
C SER A 53 -10.55 4.91 3.99
N LEU A 54 -9.56 4.91 3.11
CA LEU A 54 -8.15 4.85 3.52
C LEU A 54 -7.75 6.13 4.26
N THR A 55 -8.18 7.28 3.77
CA THR A 55 -7.90 8.57 4.41
C THR A 55 -8.51 8.63 5.81
N ALA A 56 -9.78 8.22 5.93
CA ALA A 56 -10.47 8.20 7.23
C ALA A 56 -9.76 7.27 8.22
N ALA A 57 -9.29 6.13 7.76
CA ALA A 57 -8.57 5.18 8.61
C ALA A 57 -7.26 5.78 9.15
N LEU A 58 -6.52 6.53 8.32
CA LEU A 58 -5.30 7.19 8.78
C LEU A 58 -5.58 8.29 9.79
N VAL A 59 -6.62 9.10 9.55
CA VAL A 59 -7.01 10.16 10.49
C VAL A 59 -7.32 9.56 11.86
N GLU A 60 -8.06 8.47 11.87
CA GLU A 60 -8.44 7.81 13.11
C GLU A 60 -7.25 7.20 13.84
N ARG A 61 -6.39 6.50 13.10
CA ARG A 61 -5.28 5.77 13.72
C ARG A 61 -4.15 6.68 14.19
N TYR A 62 -3.82 7.71 13.44
CA TYR A 62 -2.63 8.55 13.71
C TYR A 62 -2.98 9.94 14.23
N GLU A 63 -4.24 10.26 14.36
CA GLU A 63 -4.71 11.57 14.85
C GLU A 63 -4.11 12.74 14.05
N ILE A 64 -3.98 12.56 12.74
CA ILE A 64 -3.48 13.58 11.82
C ILE A 64 -4.64 14.28 11.11
N GLY A 65 -4.36 15.43 10.50
CA GLY A 65 -5.36 16.15 9.73
C GLY A 65 -5.74 15.40 8.45
N ALA A 66 -6.95 15.68 7.95
CA ALA A 66 -7.45 15.02 6.74
C ALA A 66 -6.59 15.33 5.52
N GLU A 67 -6.04 16.54 5.40
CA GLU A 67 -5.18 16.89 4.28
C GLU A 67 -3.89 16.10 4.27
N GLU A 68 -3.27 15.94 5.45
CA GLU A 68 -2.05 15.15 5.59
C GLU A 68 -2.33 13.68 5.27
N ALA A 69 -3.44 13.14 5.79
CA ALA A 69 -3.82 11.76 5.54
C ALA A 69 -4.07 11.53 4.06
N GLN A 70 -4.76 12.44 3.39
CA GLN A 70 -5.03 12.32 1.96
C GLN A 70 -3.74 12.37 1.14
N ALA A 71 -2.81 13.24 1.52
CA ALA A 71 -1.51 13.30 0.84
C ALA A 71 -0.73 12.00 0.99
N ASP A 72 -0.75 11.40 2.18
CA ASP A 72 -0.09 10.12 2.43
C ASP A 72 -0.70 8.99 1.61
N VAL A 73 -2.04 8.95 1.54
CA VAL A 73 -2.74 7.95 0.72
C VAL A 73 -2.40 8.12 -0.75
N SER A 74 -2.40 9.36 -1.24
CA SER A 74 -2.08 9.64 -2.64
C SER A 74 -0.66 9.23 -2.99
N ALA A 75 0.31 9.56 -2.14
CA ALA A 75 1.71 9.19 -2.36
C ALA A 75 1.89 7.67 -2.38
N PHE A 76 1.23 6.97 -1.46
CA PHE A 76 1.25 5.52 -1.40
C PHE A 76 0.70 4.90 -2.69
N LEU A 77 -0.45 5.37 -3.15
CA LEU A 77 -1.09 4.85 -4.36
C LEU A 77 -0.28 5.17 -5.62
N GLU A 78 0.30 6.37 -5.72
CA GLU A 78 1.15 6.72 -6.85
C GLU A 78 2.37 5.83 -6.95
N LYS A 79 2.89 5.40 -5.82
CA LYS A 79 4.04 4.49 -5.78
C LYS A 79 3.65 3.08 -6.22
N LEU A 80 2.48 2.60 -5.83
CA LEU A 80 2.09 1.20 -6.04
C LEU A 80 1.30 0.94 -7.32
N LYS A 81 0.47 1.88 -7.76
CA LYS A 81 -0.35 1.67 -8.96
C LYS A 81 0.43 1.27 -10.21
N PRO A 82 1.56 1.96 -10.54
CA PRO A 82 2.29 1.60 -11.75
C PRO A 82 2.88 0.19 -11.74
N THR A 83 3.04 -0.41 -10.57
CA THR A 83 3.62 -1.74 -10.44
C THR A 83 2.60 -2.87 -10.58
N GLY A 84 1.31 -2.54 -10.49
CA GLY A 84 0.24 -3.53 -10.46
C GLY A 84 -0.04 -4.10 -9.08
N ALA A 85 0.62 -3.59 -8.03
CA ALA A 85 0.44 -4.10 -6.68
C ALA A 85 -0.93 -3.75 -6.09
N VAL A 86 -1.59 -2.73 -6.62
CA VAL A 86 -2.95 -2.35 -6.23
C VAL A 86 -3.85 -2.43 -7.46
N ILE A 87 -4.96 -3.14 -7.31
CA ILE A 87 -5.96 -3.32 -8.37
C ILE A 87 -7.11 -2.34 -8.16
N LEU A 88 -7.42 -1.60 -9.18
CA LEU A 88 -8.49 -0.60 -9.12
C LEU A 88 -9.87 -1.20 -9.36
#